data_b12d1f7eba9c619c4cdff474cb72b3cb
#
_entry.id   b12d1f7eba9c619c4cdff474cb72b3cb
#
_cell.length_a   1.000
_cell.length_b   1.000
_cell.length_c   1.000
_cell.angle_alpha   90.00
_cell.angle_beta   90.00
_cell.angle_gamma   90.00
#
_symmetry.space_group_name_H-M   'P 1'
#
loop_
_entity.id
_entity.type
_entity.pdbx_description
1 polymer ?
#
loop_
_entity_poly.entity_id
_entity_poly.type
_entity_poly.pdbx_seq_one_letter_code
_entity_poly.pdbx_strand_id
1 'polypeptide(L)'
;MKRCFLVVIDSLGVGEAPDADKYGDLGTNTLSNVANAVGGVNLPTMEKLGFGKITEVKNMDTNHIATVGRLSEKSIGNDSTTGHWELAGLITEEDFSTYPEGFPQELIHSIQKEANIEFIGNKHASGTEILKEMGREHLSSGKLILYTSGDSVFQIAAHENVCSVEELYKICEISRKYCDQYNIGRVIARPFIGEYDNFVRTYDRKDFGMNPPGETILSYLYKNNLSTYGIGKISDLFGEMFLTTAVHTEGDSNGLEYLRNEAKNGDHDFIFVNLVDLDMLYGH
;
A
#
# COMPACT_ATOMS: atom_id res chain seq x y z
N MET A 1 15.43 -19.93 -19.37
CA MET A 1 14.07 -19.37 -19.51
C MET A 1 14.18 -17.86 -19.50
N LYS A 2 13.30 -17.11 -20.18
CA LYS A 2 13.32 -15.65 -20.09
C LYS A 2 12.51 -15.26 -18.87
N ARG A 3 13.07 -14.46 -17.97
CA ARG A 3 12.40 -13.94 -16.76
C ARG A 3 12.13 -12.44 -16.92
N CYS A 4 11.07 -11.96 -16.28
CA CYS A 4 10.72 -10.55 -16.27
C CYS A 4 10.79 -10.00 -14.83
N PHE A 5 11.41 -8.84 -14.67
CA PHE A 5 11.48 -8.10 -13.42
C PHE A 5 10.80 -6.76 -13.61
N LEU A 6 9.75 -6.52 -12.84
CA LEU A 6 9.08 -5.22 -12.70
C LEU A 6 9.44 -4.64 -11.34
N VAL A 7 10.23 -3.58 -11.34
CA VAL A 7 10.71 -2.94 -10.10
C VAL A 7 10.12 -1.54 -10.01
N VAL A 8 9.34 -1.29 -8.98
CA VAL A 8 8.75 0.01 -8.68
C VAL A 8 9.53 0.63 -7.51
N ILE A 9 9.95 1.87 -7.67
CA ILE A 9 10.43 2.71 -6.59
C ILE A 9 9.24 3.60 -6.22
N ASP A 10 8.52 3.19 -5.17
CA ASP A 10 7.27 3.83 -4.76
C ASP A 10 7.51 5.31 -4.41
N SER A 11 6.60 6.20 -4.81
CA SER A 11 6.71 7.65 -4.67
C SER A 11 7.86 8.35 -5.40
N LEU A 12 8.62 7.66 -6.28
CA LEU A 12 9.62 8.30 -7.13
C LEU A 12 8.98 8.84 -8.43
N GLY A 13 8.25 9.95 -8.33
CA GLY A 13 7.63 10.58 -9.49
C GLY A 13 8.60 11.38 -10.37
N VAL A 14 8.33 11.41 -11.67
CA VAL A 14 9.12 12.13 -12.69
C VAL A 14 8.25 13.16 -13.44
N GLY A 15 7.50 13.93 -12.72
CA GLY A 15 6.57 14.96 -13.18
C GLY A 15 5.15 14.69 -12.67
N GLU A 16 4.30 15.71 -12.75
CA GLU A 16 2.92 15.64 -12.33
C GLU A 16 2.06 14.82 -13.30
N ALA A 17 1.02 14.18 -12.79
CA ALA A 17 0.00 13.51 -13.60
C ALA A 17 -0.92 14.57 -14.30
N PRO A 18 -1.62 14.20 -15.38
CA PRO A 18 -2.51 15.13 -16.10
C PRO A 18 -3.66 15.69 -15.25
N ASP A 19 -4.02 15.03 -14.17
CA ASP A 19 -5.09 15.38 -13.23
C ASP A 19 -4.59 15.73 -11.82
N ALA A 20 -3.30 16.06 -11.70
CA ALA A 20 -2.66 16.43 -10.45
C ALA A 20 -3.37 17.57 -9.69
N ASP A 21 -4.08 18.45 -10.42
CA ASP A 21 -4.87 19.54 -9.83
C ASP A 21 -6.02 19.02 -8.94
N LYS A 22 -6.58 17.85 -9.24
CA LYS A 22 -7.66 17.25 -8.45
C LYS A 22 -7.18 16.74 -7.08
N TYR A 23 -5.91 16.37 -7.00
CA TYR A 23 -5.30 15.77 -5.81
C TYR A 23 -4.39 16.75 -5.04
N GLY A 24 -4.21 17.97 -5.55
CA GLY A 24 -3.33 18.97 -4.95
C GLY A 24 -1.85 18.75 -5.27
N ASP A 25 -1.54 17.95 -6.27
CA ASP A 25 -0.20 17.46 -6.63
C ASP A 25 0.46 18.25 -7.76
N LEU A 26 -0.01 19.48 -8.03
CA LEU A 26 0.59 20.35 -9.04
C LEU A 26 2.06 20.65 -8.72
N GLY A 27 2.92 20.52 -9.73
CA GLY A 27 4.37 20.78 -9.61
C GLY A 27 5.16 19.62 -9.00
N THR A 28 4.54 18.47 -8.77
CA THR A 28 5.24 17.29 -8.24
C THR A 28 6.24 16.75 -9.27
N ASN A 29 7.46 16.52 -8.83
CA ASN A 29 8.54 15.87 -9.57
C ASN A 29 9.62 15.48 -8.57
N THR A 30 9.43 14.37 -7.90
CA THR A 30 10.25 13.93 -6.76
C THR A 30 11.74 13.97 -7.09
N LEU A 31 12.15 13.31 -8.17
CA LEU A 31 13.56 13.19 -8.54
C LEU A 31 14.19 14.58 -8.83
N SER A 32 13.53 15.41 -9.63
CA SER A 32 14.02 16.75 -9.98
C SER A 32 14.03 17.68 -8.78
N ASN A 33 12.96 17.70 -8.00
CA ASN A 33 12.81 18.57 -6.84
C ASN A 33 13.85 18.24 -5.75
N VAL A 34 14.06 16.95 -5.47
CA VAL A 34 15.11 16.50 -4.53
C VAL A 34 16.50 16.90 -5.05
N ALA A 35 16.80 16.63 -6.32
CA ALA A 35 18.09 16.99 -6.91
C ALA A 35 18.36 18.50 -6.82
N ASN A 36 17.35 19.33 -7.05
CA ASN A 36 17.47 20.79 -6.93
C ASN A 36 17.70 21.21 -5.46
N ALA A 37 16.96 20.63 -4.52
CA ALA A 37 17.04 20.98 -3.11
C ALA A 37 18.42 20.66 -2.49
N VAL A 38 19.03 19.53 -2.89
CA VAL A 38 20.35 19.10 -2.37
C VAL A 38 21.54 19.54 -3.23
N GLY A 39 21.30 20.27 -4.30
CA GLY A 39 22.37 20.77 -5.18
C GLY A 39 22.87 19.79 -6.23
N GLY A 40 22.16 18.70 -6.47
CA GLY A 40 22.45 17.62 -7.41
C GLY A 40 22.50 16.26 -6.74
N VAL A 41 22.28 15.20 -7.50
CA VAL A 41 22.30 13.82 -7.02
C VAL A 41 23.36 13.02 -7.79
N ASN A 42 23.95 12.03 -7.13
CA ASN A 42 24.93 11.12 -7.75
C ASN A 42 24.31 9.72 -7.86
N LEU A 43 23.65 9.46 -8.98
CA LEU A 43 22.95 8.22 -9.29
C LEU A 43 23.46 7.62 -10.63
N PRO A 44 24.71 7.14 -10.69
CA PRO A 44 25.37 6.82 -11.95
C PRO A 44 24.71 5.68 -12.73
N THR A 45 24.01 4.77 -12.05
CA THR A 45 23.25 3.69 -12.73
C THR A 45 21.96 4.24 -13.34
N MET A 46 21.20 5.06 -12.61
CA MET A 46 19.97 5.69 -13.13
C MET A 46 20.29 6.66 -14.28
N GLU A 47 21.39 7.39 -14.18
CA GLU A 47 21.90 8.23 -15.26
C GLU A 47 22.16 7.40 -16.53
N LYS A 48 22.90 6.30 -16.43
CA LYS A 48 23.15 5.37 -17.54
C LYS A 48 21.86 4.74 -18.10
N LEU A 49 20.87 4.50 -17.25
CA LEU A 49 19.56 4.03 -17.66
C LEU A 49 18.71 5.10 -18.35
N GLY A 50 19.07 6.40 -18.20
CA GLY A 50 18.47 7.49 -18.95
C GLY A 50 17.45 8.33 -18.18
N PHE A 51 17.49 8.36 -16.86
CA PHE A 51 16.58 9.19 -16.05
C PHE A 51 16.72 10.68 -16.37
N GLY A 52 17.92 11.18 -16.63
CA GLY A 52 18.15 12.57 -17.06
C GLY A 52 17.52 12.95 -18.41
N LYS A 53 17.01 11.96 -19.17
CA LYS A 53 16.28 12.20 -20.42
C LYS A 53 14.78 12.33 -20.22
N ILE A 54 14.22 11.69 -19.20
CA ILE A 54 12.76 11.70 -18.95
C ILE A 54 12.32 12.83 -18.03
N THR A 55 13.23 13.37 -17.20
CA THR A 55 13.02 14.55 -16.39
C THR A 55 14.35 15.31 -16.23
N GLU A 56 14.27 16.62 -16.03
CA GLU A 56 15.46 17.44 -15.79
C GLU A 56 15.98 17.17 -14.38
N VAL A 57 17.19 16.63 -14.28
CA VAL A 57 17.86 16.34 -13.01
C VAL A 57 19.22 17.04 -12.99
N LYS A 58 19.41 17.89 -11.99
CA LYS A 58 20.65 18.65 -11.83
C LYS A 58 21.86 17.72 -11.73
N ASN A 59 22.87 17.97 -12.57
CA ASN A 59 24.12 17.21 -12.70
C ASN A 59 23.96 15.77 -13.24
N MET A 60 22.87 15.46 -13.95
CA MET A 60 22.68 14.17 -14.61
C MET A 60 22.77 14.31 -16.13
N ASP A 61 23.55 13.45 -16.79
CA ASP A 61 23.68 13.41 -18.25
C ASP A 61 22.40 12.82 -18.89
N THR A 62 22.16 13.15 -20.13
CA THR A 62 21.05 12.64 -20.95
C THR A 62 21.42 11.43 -21.80
N ASN A 63 22.69 11.02 -21.82
CA ASN A 63 23.12 9.78 -22.49
C ASN A 63 22.60 8.55 -21.79
N HIS A 64 22.16 7.55 -22.56
CA HIS A 64 21.54 6.36 -21.98
C HIS A 64 21.82 5.11 -22.81
N ILE A 65 21.77 3.95 -22.13
CA ILE A 65 21.97 2.62 -22.72
C ILE A 65 20.68 1.78 -22.70
N ALA A 66 19.61 2.27 -22.08
CA ALA A 66 18.33 1.58 -21.96
C ALA A 66 17.25 2.30 -22.77
N THR A 67 16.14 1.64 -22.99
CA THR A 67 14.92 2.29 -23.46
C THR A 67 14.25 3.04 -22.31
N VAL A 68 13.97 4.32 -22.50
CA VAL A 68 13.36 5.17 -21.48
C VAL A 68 12.10 5.84 -22.01
N GLY A 69 11.17 6.14 -21.14
CA GLY A 69 9.92 6.82 -21.47
C GLY A 69 9.19 7.27 -20.21
N ARG A 70 8.17 8.09 -20.42
CA ARG A 70 7.20 8.49 -19.40
C ARG A 70 5.85 7.87 -19.75
N LEU A 71 5.16 7.36 -18.75
CA LEU A 71 3.79 6.88 -18.83
C LEU A 71 2.91 7.85 -18.04
N SER A 72 1.70 8.08 -18.52
CA SER A 72 0.67 8.80 -17.77
C SER A 72 -0.35 7.77 -17.32
N GLU A 73 -0.68 7.81 -16.05
CA GLU A 73 -1.73 6.99 -15.46
C GLU A 73 -3.08 7.29 -16.11
N LYS A 74 -3.90 6.27 -16.30
CA LYS A 74 -5.28 6.38 -16.81
C LYS A 74 -6.30 6.06 -15.75
N SER A 75 -5.92 5.28 -14.76
CA SER A 75 -6.79 4.96 -13.63
C SER A 75 -7.16 6.23 -12.87
N ILE A 76 -8.34 6.22 -12.29
CA ILE A 76 -8.78 7.24 -11.35
C ILE A 76 -8.27 6.83 -9.97
N GLY A 77 -7.69 7.76 -9.21
CA GLY A 77 -7.06 7.52 -7.92
C GLY A 77 -5.57 7.87 -7.92
N ASN A 78 -5.02 8.18 -6.76
CA ASN A 78 -3.61 8.56 -6.57
C ASN A 78 -2.93 7.71 -5.48
N ASP A 79 -3.43 6.52 -5.24
CA ASP A 79 -2.91 5.61 -4.23
C ASP A 79 -2.02 4.50 -4.81
N SER A 80 -1.16 3.91 -3.97
CA SER A 80 -0.24 2.85 -4.40
C SER A 80 -0.95 1.62 -4.99
N THR A 81 -2.17 1.29 -4.51
CA THR A 81 -2.91 0.12 -4.97
C THR A 81 -3.35 0.30 -6.42
N THR A 82 -3.99 1.42 -6.71
CA THR A 82 -4.44 1.80 -8.06
C THR A 82 -3.28 1.83 -9.04
N GLY A 83 -2.19 2.53 -8.69
CA GLY A 83 -1.00 2.62 -9.55
C GLY A 83 -0.36 1.25 -9.84
N HIS A 84 -0.26 0.37 -8.85
CA HIS A 84 0.29 -0.97 -9.05
C HIS A 84 -0.65 -1.88 -9.87
N TRP A 85 -1.97 -1.74 -9.70
CA TRP A 85 -2.92 -2.46 -10.54
C TRP A 85 -2.81 -2.04 -12.01
N GLU A 86 -2.66 -0.74 -12.28
CA GLU A 86 -2.47 -0.27 -13.65
C GLU A 86 -1.14 -0.74 -14.25
N LEU A 87 -0.04 -0.73 -13.49
CA LEU A 87 1.23 -1.34 -13.91
C LEU A 87 1.08 -2.83 -14.21
N ALA A 88 0.14 -3.51 -13.54
CA ALA A 88 -0.21 -4.90 -13.78
C ALA A 88 -1.28 -5.10 -14.87
N GLY A 89 -1.70 -4.04 -15.56
CA GLY A 89 -2.61 -4.07 -16.70
C GLY A 89 -4.09 -3.85 -16.38
N LEU A 90 -4.45 -3.52 -15.13
CA LEU A 90 -5.83 -3.26 -14.71
C LEU A 90 -6.05 -1.75 -14.51
N ILE A 91 -6.81 -1.13 -15.40
CA ILE A 91 -7.23 0.27 -15.28
C ILE A 91 -8.49 0.32 -14.42
N THR A 92 -8.51 1.19 -13.41
CA THR A 92 -9.67 1.46 -12.56
C THR A 92 -10.38 2.74 -13.02
N GLU A 93 -11.69 2.68 -13.13
CA GLU A 93 -12.53 3.81 -13.60
C GLU A 93 -13.13 4.60 -12.42
N GLU A 94 -12.97 4.11 -11.20
CA GLU A 94 -13.49 4.71 -9.98
C GLU A 94 -12.40 4.75 -8.91
N ASP A 95 -12.35 5.85 -8.19
CA ASP A 95 -11.49 6.02 -7.01
C ASP A 95 -12.05 5.22 -5.82
N PHE A 96 -11.21 4.83 -4.88
CA PHE A 96 -11.67 4.22 -3.65
C PHE A 96 -12.54 5.19 -2.84
N SER A 97 -13.60 4.65 -2.25
CA SER A 97 -14.54 5.45 -1.45
C SER A 97 -13.93 5.87 -0.12
N THR A 98 -14.08 7.13 0.25
CA THR A 98 -13.71 7.67 1.55
C THR A 98 -14.94 7.90 2.42
N TYR A 99 -14.79 7.81 3.74
CA TYR A 99 -15.90 7.87 4.69
C TYR A 99 -15.63 8.88 5.82
N PRO A 100 -15.54 10.18 5.51
CA PRO A 100 -15.18 11.19 6.52
C PRO A 100 -16.14 11.28 7.70
N GLU A 101 -17.42 10.93 7.51
CA GLU A 101 -18.45 10.91 8.56
C GLU A 101 -18.59 9.54 9.24
N GLY A 102 -17.72 8.57 8.90
CA GLY A 102 -17.81 7.17 9.33
C GLY A 102 -18.58 6.28 8.36
N PHE A 103 -18.50 4.98 8.59
CA PHE A 103 -19.03 3.96 7.69
C PHE A 103 -20.57 3.79 7.85
N PRO A 104 -21.27 3.34 6.79
CA PRO A 104 -22.70 3.05 6.85
C PRO A 104 -23.04 1.99 7.92
N GLN A 105 -24.14 2.19 8.62
CA GLN A 105 -24.57 1.29 9.70
C GLN A 105 -24.85 -0.13 9.21
N GLU A 106 -25.30 -0.30 7.97
CA GLU A 106 -25.53 -1.62 7.37
C GLU A 106 -24.25 -2.44 7.23
N LEU A 107 -23.15 -1.78 6.84
CA LEU A 107 -21.81 -2.40 6.78
C LEU A 107 -21.38 -2.85 8.18
N ILE A 108 -21.47 -1.94 9.14
CA ILE A 108 -21.09 -2.21 10.54
C ILE A 108 -21.90 -3.37 11.13
N HIS A 109 -23.22 -3.34 10.99
CA HIS A 109 -24.10 -4.41 11.50
C HIS A 109 -23.79 -5.77 10.88
N SER A 110 -23.50 -5.80 9.58
CA SER A 110 -23.16 -7.05 8.87
C SER A 110 -21.88 -7.68 9.42
N ILE A 111 -20.85 -6.86 9.61
CA ILE A 111 -19.56 -7.30 10.19
C ILE A 111 -19.76 -7.73 11.66
N GLN A 112 -20.41 -6.92 12.48
CA GLN A 112 -20.65 -7.24 13.88
C GLN A 112 -21.40 -8.56 14.05
N LYS A 113 -22.38 -8.81 13.20
CA LYS A 113 -23.16 -10.05 13.21
C LYS A 113 -22.33 -11.28 12.85
N GLU A 114 -21.53 -11.21 11.76
CA GLU A 114 -20.73 -12.36 11.33
C GLU A 114 -19.56 -12.62 12.28
N ALA A 115 -18.87 -11.56 12.70
CA ALA A 115 -17.73 -11.68 13.61
C ALA A 115 -18.13 -11.86 15.09
N ASN A 116 -19.41 -11.70 15.43
CA ASN A 116 -19.93 -11.74 16.79
C ASN A 116 -19.22 -10.76 17.75
N ILE A 117 -19.06 -9.52 17.31
CA ILE A 117 -18.39 -8.43 18.03
C ILE A 117 -19.26 -7.19 18.07
N GLU A 118 -18.84 -6.18 18.82
CA GLU A 118 -19.39 -4.83 18.76
C GLU A 118 -18.28 -3.81 18.50
N PHE A 119 -18.61 -2.74 17.78
CA PHE A 119 -17.71 -1.61 17.55
C PHE A 119 -18.11 -0.39 18.40
N ILE A 120 -17.10 0.39 18.78
CA ILE A 120 -17.20 1.79 19.23
C ILE A 120 -16.42 2.68 18.28
N GLY A 121 -16.76 3.97 18.23
CA GLY A 121 -16.09 4.94 17.36
C GLY A 121 -16.86 5.19 16.08
N ASN A 122 -16.44 4.58 14.99
CA ASN A 122 -16.96 4.82 13.64
C ASN A 122 -16.90 6.29 13.23
N LYS A 123 -15.71 6.86 13.27
CA LYS A 123 -15.46 8.26 12.88
C LYS A 123 -14.09 8.46 12.29
N HIS A 124 -13.89 9.62 11.67
CA HIS A 124 -12.59 10.07 11.24
C HIS A 124 -11.71 10.43 12.45
N ALA A 125 -10.51 9.87 12.53
CA ALA A 125 -9.55 10.19 13.59
C ALA A 125 -8.12 9.75 13.23
N SER A 126 -7.13 10.40 13.85
CA SER A 126 -5.79 9.83 13.90
C SER A 126 -5.77 8.64 14.86
N GLY A 127 -4.96 7.64 14.56
CA GLY A 127 -4.97 6.45 15.40
C GLY A 127 -4.38 6.64 16.79
N THR A 128 -3.57 7.67 17.05
CA THR A 128 -3.09 8.02 18.39
C THR A 128 -4.15 8.73 19.20
N GLU A 129 -4.93 9.58 18.57
CA GLU A 129 -6.04 10.31 19.22
C GLU A 129 -7.18 9.40 19.58
N ILE A 130 -7.59 8.51 18.66
CA ILE A 130 -8.71 7.60 18.91
C ILE A 130 -8.42 6.63 20.06
N LEU A 131 -7.16 6.19 20.22
CA LEU A 131 -6.78 5.34 21.34
C LEU A 131 -6.87 6.09 22.69
N LYS A 132 -6.46 7.35 22.74
CA LYS A 132 -6.61 8.18 23.95
C LYS A 132 -8.09 8.39 24.31
N GLU A 133 -8.93 8.61 23.30
CA GLU A 133 -10.34 8.87 23.50
C GLU A 133 -11.12 7.61 23.89
N MET A 134 -10.92 6.49 23.22
CA MET A 134 -11.77 5.30 23.32
C MET A 134 -11.10 4.08 23.93
N GLY A 135 -9.80 4.10 24.15
CA GLY A 135 -9.07 2.96 24.69
C GLY A 135 -9.56 2.50 26.06
N ARG A 136 -10.02 3.44 26.92
CA ARG A 136 -10.59 3.10 28.23
C ARG A 136 -11.96 2.40 28.11
N GLU A 137 -12.82 2.88 27.21
CA GLU A 137 -14.10 2.25 26.95
C GLU A 137 -13.91 0.86 26.34
N HIS A 138 -12.96 0.73 25.39
CA HIS A 138 -12.58 -0.55 24.80
C HIS A 138 -12.18 -1.57 25.88
N LEU A 139 -11.26 -1.21 26.78
CA LEU A 139 -10.79 -2.11 27.85
C LEU A 139 -11.93 -2.55 28.80
N SER A 140 -12.88 -1.67 29.08
CA SER A 140 -13.99 -1.96 30.02
C SER A 140 -15.16 -2.71 29.39
N SER A 141 -15.44 -2.47 28.10
CA SER A 141 -16.60 -3.03 27.40
C SER A 141 -16.26 -4.25 26.54
N GLY A 142 -15.01 -4.43 26.13
CA GLY A 142 -14.59 -5.43 25.16
C GLY A 142 -14.94 -5.08 23.70
N LYS A 143 -15.58 -3.93 23.43
CA LYS A 143 -15.94 -3.49 22.08
C LYS A 143 -14.71 -3.00 21.33
N LEU A 144 -14.58 -3.35 20.05
CA LEU A 144 -13.43 -2.95 19.23
C LEU A 144 -13.56 -1.51 18.74
N ILE A 145 -12.43 -0.81 18.59
CA ILE A 145 -12.41 0.57 18.13
C ILE A 145 -12.39 0.60 16.60
N LEU A 146 -13.46 1.13 15.99
CA LEU A 146 -13.55 1.34 14.55
C LEU A 146 -13.32 2.81 14.21
N TYR A 147 -12.46 3.08 13.24
CA TYR A 147 -12.21 4.44 12.76
C TYR A 147 -11.69 4.46 11.31
N THR A 148 -11.72 5.63 10.70
CA THR A 148 -11.15 5.90 9.37
C THR A 148 -10.20 7.09 9.43
N SER A 149 -9.46 7.34 8.35
CA SER A 149 -8.63 8.52 8.13
C SER A 149 -8.96 9.17 6.78
N GLY A 150 -8.11 10.06 6.28
CA GLY A 150 -8.30 10.68 4.96
C GLY A 150 -8.28 9.69 3.79
N ASP A 151 -7.63 8.56 3.98
CA ASP A 151 -7.59 7.48 2.99
C ASP A 151 -8.83 6.59 3.06
N SER A 152 -8.99 5.72 2.04
CA SER A 152 -10.02 4.68 2.00
C SER A 152 -9.64 3.48 2.87
N VAL A 153 -9.76 3.64 4.19
CA VAL A 153 -9.29 2.64 5.15
C VAL A 153 -10.32 2.35 6.25
N PHE A 154 -10.63 1.08 6.46
CA PHE A 154 -11.44 0.56 7.56
C PHE A 154 -10.50 0.04 8.64
N GLN A 155 -10.26 0.82 9.69
CA GLN A 155 -9.27 0.50 10.70
C GLN A 155 -9.93 -0.03 11.98
N ILE A 156 -9.47 -1.19 12.44
CA ILE A 156 -9.94 -1.83 13.67
C ILE A 156 -8.78 -1.84 14.66
N ALA A 157 -8.91 -1.08 15.75
CA ALA A 157 -7.93 -1.13 16.83
C ALA A 157 -8.45 -1.97 18.00
N ALA A 158 -7.56 -2.79 18.56
CA ALA A 158 -7.83 -3.62 19.72
C ALA A 158 -6.60 -3.75 20.62
N HIS A 159 -6.84 -3.72 21.93
CA HIS A 159 -5.81 -4.03 22.91
C HIS A 159 -5.59 -5.54 22.99
N GLU A 160 -4.34 -5.98 22.97
CA GLU A 160 -3.98 -7.41 22.86
C GLU A 160 -4.48 -8.27 24.05
N ASN A 161 -4.75 -7.67 25.19
CA ASN A 161 -5.40 -8.35 26.32
C ASN A 161 -6.92 -8.50 26.19
N VAL A 162 -7.57 -7.79 25.25
CA VAL A 162 -9.02 -7.82 25.01
C VAL A 162 -9.34 -8.71 23.81
N CYS A 163 -8.55 -8.57 22.76
CA CYS A 163 -8.67 -9.31 21.53
C CYS A 163 -7.25 -9.69 21.07
N SER A 164 -6.96 -10.97 20.96
CA SER A 164 -5.63 -11.42 20.49
C SER A 164 -5.36 -10.96 19.06
N VAL A 165 -4.08 -10.88 18.69
CA VAL A 165 -3.68 -10.46 17.34
C VAL A 165 -4.31 -11.37 16.29
N GLU A 166 -4.32 -12.70 16.52
CA GLU A 166 -4.90 -13.68 15.61
C GLU A 166 -6.42 -13.53 15.48
N GLU A 167 -7.11 -13.18 16.56
CA GLU A 167 -8.54 -12.93 16.55
C GLU A 167 -8.85 -11.63 15.79
N LEU A 168 -8.08 -10.57 16.03
CA LEU A 168 -8.19 -9.30 15.31
C LEU A 168 -8.00 -9.51 13.80
N TYR A 169 -7.04 -10.34 13.39
CA TYR A 169 -6.83 -10.64 11.97
C TYR A 169 -8.04 -11.36 11.36
N LYS A 170 -8.63 -12.34 12.04
CA LYS A 170 -9.86 -13.01 11.57
C LYS A 170 -11.02 -12.04 11.42
N ILE A 171 -11.17 -11.10 12.34
CA ILE A 171 -12.19 -10.05 12.27
C ILE A 171 -11.93 -9.14 11.06
N CYS A 172 -10.68 -8.79 10.79
CA CYS A 172 -10.30 -8.01 9.61
C CYS A 172 -10.57 -8.78 8.30
N GLU A 173 -10.33 -10.07 8.25
CA GLU A 173 -10.66 -10.94 7.10
C GLU A 173 -12.17 -11.00 6.85
N ILE A 174 -12.98 -11.11 7.90
CA ILE A 174 -14.43 -11.01 7.80
C ILE A 174 -14.83 -9.63 7.28
N SER A 175 -14.26 -8.58 7.87
CA SER A 175 -14.56 -7.19 7.48
C SER A 175 -14.22 -6.94 6.01
N ARG A 176 -13.11 -7.51 5.49
CA ARG A 176 -12.69 -7.36 4.09
C ARG A 176 -13.79 -7.78 3.11
N LYS A 177 -14.45 -8.93 3.35
CA LYS A 177 -15.52 -9.45 2.48
C LYS A 177 -16.69 -8.46 2.31
N TYR A 178 -17.02 -7.73 3.37
CA TYR A 178 -18.10 -6.73 3.34
C TYR A 178 -17.62 -5.41 2.75
N CYS A 179 -16.40 -5.01 3.08
CA CYS A 179 -15.81 -3.74 2.64
C CYS A 179 -15.62 -3.66 1.12
N ASP A 180 -15.48 -4.79 0.41
CA ASP A 180 -15.36 -4.82 -1.05
C ASP A 180 -16.59 -4.20 -1.73
N GLN A 181 -17.80 -4.45 -1.21
CA GLN A 181 -19.05 -3.91 -1.76
C GLN A 181 -19.19 -2.39 -1.57
N TYR A 182 -18.39 -1.82 -0.68
CA TYR A 182 -18.36 -0.38 -0.38
C TYR A 182 -17.13 0.31 -0.96
N ASN A 183 -16.41 -0.38 -1.84
CA ASN A 183 -15.20 0.12 -2.49
C ASN A 183 -14.17 0.71 -1.51
N ILE A 184 -13.97 0.05 -0.36
CA ILE A 184 -13.00 0.44 0.66
C ILE A 184 -11.66 -0.23 0.33
N GLY A 185 -10.63 0.57 0.08
CA GLY A 185 -9.33 0.08 -0.40
C GLY A 185 -8.63 -0.88 0.55
N ARG A 186 -8.63 -0.61 1.86
CA ARG A 186 -7.94 -1.45 2.85
C ARG A 186 -8.76 -1.62 4.13
N VAL A 187 -8.67 -2.81 4.73
CA VAL A 187 -9.01 -3.07 6.13
C VAL A 187 -7.71 -3.21 6.89
N ILE A 188 -7.56 -2.55 8.03
CA ILE A 188 -6.29 -2.53 8.76
C ILE A 188 -6.49 -2.98 10.20
N ALA A 189 -5.77 -4.04 10.59
CA ALA A 189 -5.61 -4.42 11.99
C ALA A 189 -4.62 -3.48 12.69
N ARG A 190 -5.03 -2.92 13.82
CA ARG A 190 -4.25 -1.98 14.63
C ARG A 190 -4.15 -2.46 16.08
N PRO A 191 -3.40 -3.53 16.37
CA PRO A 191 -3.21 -3.96 17.74
C PRO A 191 -2.42 -2.92 18.54
N PHE A 192 -2.72 -2.84 19.83
CA PHE A 192 -2.03 -1.97 20.77
C PHE A 192 -1.95 -2.57 22.17
N ILE A 193 -1.04 -2.07 22.96
CA ILE A 193 -0.78 -2.45 24.35
C ILE A 193 -0.71 -1.21 25.26
N GLY A 194 -0.52 -1.41 26.53
CA GLY A 194 -0.29 -0.36 27.52
C GLY A 194 -1.48 -0.15 28.43
N GLU A 195 -1.35 0.81 29.31
CA GLU A 195 -2.40 1.20 30.26
C GLU A 195 -2.98 2.57 29.86
N TYR A 196 -4.08 2.94 30.51
CA TYR A 196 -4.72 4.24 30.32
C TYR A 196 -3.70 5.38 30.34
N ASP A 197 -3.80 6.29 29.38
CA ASP A 197 -2.91 7.41 29.05
C ASP A 197 -1.56 7.04 28.41
N ASN A 198 -1.22 5.74 28.30
CA ASN A 198 0.04 5.28 27.71
C ASN A 198 -0.17 4.13 26.72
N PHE A 199 -1.20 4.20 25.90
CA PHE A 199 -1.41 3.23 24.82
C PHE A 199 -0.37 3.36 23.72
N VAL A 200 0.23 2.24 23.33
CA VAL A 200 1.25 2.14 22.30
C VAL A 200 0.82 1.10 21.26
N ARG A 201 0.83 1.48 19.99
CA ARG A 201 0.60 0.54 18.89
C ARG A 201 1.76 -0.45 18.80
N THR A 202 1.43 -1.71 18.56
CA THR A 202 2.44 -2.75 18.34
C THR A 202 2.83 -2.84 16.87
N TYR A 203 3.85 -3.62 16.57
CA TYR A 203 4.33 -3.86 15.22
C TYR A 203 3.46 -4.88 14.46
N ASP A 204 2.50 -5.53 15.13
CA ASP A 204 1.58 -6.52 14.56
C ASP A 204 0.43 -5.88 13.76
N ARG A 205 0.70 -4.70 13.17
CA ARG A 205 -0.18 -4.11 12.17
C ARG A 205 -0.21 -5.04 10.94
N LYS A 206 -1.43 -5.32 10.45
CA LYS A 206 -1.62 -6.01 9.18
C LYS A 206 -2.66 -5.28 8.34
N ASP A 207 -2.33 -5.06 7.07
CA ASP A 207 -3.21 -4.47 6.08
C ASP A 207 -3.83 -5.58 5.21
N PHE A 208 -5.14 -5.54 5.05
CA PHE A 208 -5.92 -6.45 4.19
C PHE A 208 -6.43 -5.62 3.01
N GLY A 209 -5.67 -5.65 1.91
CA GLY A 209 -6.01 -4.93 0.68
C GLY A 209 -7.25 -5.50 -0.01
N MET A 210 -7.91 -4.66 -0.80
CA MET A 210 -8.94 -5.11 -1.72
C MET A 210 -8.29 -5.95 -2.82
N ASN A 211 -8.95 -7.03 -3.21
CA ASN A 211 -8.52 -7.82 -4.36
C ASN A 211 -8.72 -7.04 -5.66
N PRO A 212 -7.82 -7.14 -6.63
CA PRO A 212 -8.03 -6.52 -7.93
C PRO A 212 -9.40 -6.92 -8.51
N PRO A 213 -10.25 -5.95 -8.89
CA PRO A 213 -11.60 -6.26 -9.39
C PRO A 213 -11.61 -6.85 -10.81
N GLY A 214 -10.44 -6.97 -11.44
CA GLY A 214 -10.29 -7.49 -12.79
C GLY A 214 -9.02 -8.31 -12.99
N GLU A 215 -8.78 -8.72 -14.24
CA GLU A 215 -7.61 -9.50 -14.60
C GLU A 215 -6.35 -8.64 -14.61
N THR A 216 -5.30 -9.15 -13.97
CA THR A 216 -3.97 -8.55 -13.93
C THR A 216 -2.94 -9.50 -14.56
N ILE A 217 -1.74 -9.00 -14.85
CA ILE A 217 -0.64 -9.85 -15.29
C ILE A 217 -0.37 -10.99 -14.29
N LEU A 218 -0.50 -10.73 -12.97
CA LEU A 218 -0.32 -11.75 -11.95
C LEU A 218 -1.35 -12.87 -12.08
N SER A 219 -2.64 -12.52 -12.22
CA SER A 219 -3.72 -13.50 -12.39
C SER A 219 -3.57 -14.28 -13.69
N TYR A 220 -3.17 -13.61 -14.77
CA TYR A 220 -2.93 -14.25 -16.06
C TYR A 220 -1.77 -15.25 -16.00
N LEU A 221 -0.65 -14.87 -15.43
CA LEU A 221 0.53 -15.74 -15.30
C LEU A 221 0.23 -16.94 -14.41
N TYR A 222 -0.44 -16.73 -13.27
CA TYR A 222 -0.84 -17.79 -12.37
C TYR A 222 -1.75 -18.82 -13.04
N LYS A 223 -2.76 -18.37 -13.80
CA LYS A 223 -3.65 -19.25 -14.57
C LYS A 223 -2.92 -20.06 -15.64
N ASN A 224 -1.77 -19.58 -16.10
CA ASN A 224 -0.93 -20.27 -17.08
C ASN A 224 0.23 -21.06 -16.45
N ASN A 225 0.19 -21.32 -15.13
CA ASN A 225 1.18 -22.07 -14.37
C ASN A 225 2.61 -21.47 -14.47
N LEU A 226 2.71 -20.15 -14.60
CA LEU A 226 3.97 -19.43 -14.51
C LEU A 226 4.18 -18.95 -13.08
N SER A 227 5.41 -19.04 -12.61
CA SER A 227 5.76 -18.67 -11.24
C SER A 227 5.90 -17.16 -11.09
N THR A 228 5.33 -16.63 -10.01
CA THR A 228 5.31 -15.19 -9.70
C THR A 228 5.88 -14.95 -8.31
N TYR A 229 6.74 -13.95 -8.17
CA TYR A 229 7.34 -13.59 -6.90
C TYR A 229 7.09 -12.12 -6.58
N GLY A 230 6.40 -11.85 -5.48
CA GLY A 230 6.17 -10.52 -4.93
C GLY A 230 7.19 -10.18 -3.85
N ILE A 231 7.89 -9.06 -4.00
CA ILE A 231 8.87 -8.55 -3.02
C ILE A 231 8.39 -7.19 -2.51
N GLY A 232 8.36 -7.01 -1.19
CA GLY A 232 7.89 -5.81 -0.51
C GLY A 232 6.37 -5.80 -0.35
N LYS A 233 5.72 -4.67 -0.65
CA LYS A 233 4.29 -4.41 -0.44
C LYS A 233 3.37 -5.11 -1.46
N ILE A 234 3.93 -5.86 -2.41
CA ILE A 234 3.16 -6.42 -3.55
C ILE A 234 2.04 -7.36 -3.09
N SER A 235 2.29 -8.24 -2.13
CA SER A 235 1.24 -9.14 -1.62
C SER A 235 0.06 -8.38 -1.03
N ASP A 236 0.32 -7.31 -0.29
CA ASP A 236 -0.72 -6.48 0.33
C ASP A 236 -1.55 -5.73 -0.73
N LEU A 237 -0.89 -5.21 -1.78
CA LEU A 237 -1.54 -4.47 -2.86
C LEU A 237 -2.41 -5.35 -3.77
N PHE A 238 -2.16 -6.66 -3.80
CA PHE A 238 -2.91 -7.63 -4.61
C PHE A 238 -3.73 -8.62 -3.76
N GLY A 239 -3.97 -8.32 -2.48
CA GLY A 239 -4.79 -9.15 -1.59
C GLY A 239 -4.23 -10.55 -1.37
N GLU A 240 -2.92 -10.72 -1.37
CA GLU A 240 -2.20 -12.00 -1.25
C GLU A 240 -2.51 -13.00 -2.38
N MET A 241 -3.14 -12.54 -3.49
CA MET A 241 -3.59 -13.41 -4.59
C MET A 241 -2.59 -13.47 -5.74
N PHE A 242 -2.58 -14.64 -6.40
CA PHE A 242 -1.85 -14.86 -7.66
C PHE A 242 -0.32 -14.72 -7.57
N LEU A 243 0.23 -14.83 -6.35
CA LEU A 243 1.66 -14.94 -6.11
C LEU A 243 2.01 -16.37 -5.70
N THR A 244 2.99 -16.99 -6.38
CA THR A 244 3.50 -18.31 -5.97
C THR A 244 4.43 -18.19 -4.78
N THR A 245 5.08 -17.05 -4.66
CA THR A 245 5.95 -16.68 -3.54
C THR A 245 5.80 -15.21 -3.23
N ALA A 246 5.79 -14.83 -1.96
CA ALA A 246 5.80 -13.44 -1.52
C ALA A 246 6.73 -13.27 -0.31
N VAL A 247 7.33 -12.09 -0.20
CA VAL A 247 8.14 -11.71 0.97
C VAL A 247 7.89 -10.24 1.31
N HIS A 248 7.57 -9.98 2.57
CA HIS A 248 7.58 -8.63 3.11
C HIS A 248 9.02 -8.18 3.38
N THR A 249 9.27 -6.89 3.29
CA THR A 249 10.59 -6.31 3.49
C THR A 249 10.58 -5.28 4.60
N GLU A 250 11.72 -5.15 5.29
CA GLU A 250 11.93 -4.15 6.35
C GLU A 250 12.33 -2.77 5.78
N GLY A 251 12.52 -2.67 4.47
CA GLY A 251 12.90 -1.47 3.73
C GLY A 251 13.59 -1.80 2.42
N ASP A 252 14.01 -0.77 1.69
CA ASP A 252 14.59 -0.90 0.34
C ASP A 252 15.88 -1.73 0.32
N SER A 253 16.74 -1.58 1.33
CA SER A 253 17.99 -2.36 1.41
C SER A 253 17.73 -3.86 1.45
N ASN A 254 16.75 -4.27 2.25
CA ASN A 254 16.33 -5.67 2.37
C ASN A 254 15.62 -6.13 1.08
N GLY A 255 14.76 -5.31 0.50
CA GLY A 255 14.12 -5.57 -0.79
C GLY A 255 15.12 -5.79 -1.94
N LEU A 256 16.16 -4.97 -2.00
CA LEU A 256 17.25 -5.10 -2.97
C LEU A 256 18.09 -6.37 -2.74
N GLU A 257 18.22 -6.85 -1.51
CA GLU A 257 18.90 -8.12 -1.22
C GLU A 257 18.09 -9.31 -1.79
N TYR A 258 16.77 -9.36 -1.54
CA TYR A 258 15.90 -10.39 -2.13
C TYR A 258 15.93 -10.33 -3.65
N LEU A 259 15.81 -9.14 -4.24
CA LEU A 259 15.87 -8.95 -5.69
C LEU A 259 17.21 -9.45 -6.28
N ARG A 260 18.34 -9.11 -5.66
CA ARG A 260 19.66 -9.56 -6.11
C ARG A 260 19.81 -11.07 -6.01
N ASN A 261 19.32 -11.66 -4.93
CA ASN A 261 19.37 -13.11 -4.76
C ASN A 261 18.51 -13.81 -5.82
N GLU A 262 17.27 -13.34 -6.03
CA GLU A 262 16.39 -13.88 -7.05
C GLU A 262 16.99 -13.73 -8.47
N ALA A 263 17.58 -12.56 -8.78
CA ALA A 263 18.22 -12.34 -10.07
C ALA A 263 19.38 -13.31 -10.35
N LYS A 264 20.15 -13.69 -9.34
CA LYS A 264 21.32 -14.57 -9.46
C LYS A 264 20.99 -16.05 -9.38
N ASN A 265 20.11 -16.43 -8.46
CA ASN A 265 19.94 -17.81 -8.02
C ASN A 265 18.51 -18.31 -8.19
N GLY A 266 17.53 -17.42 -8.38
CA GLY A 266 16.11 -17.77 -8.46
C GLY A 266 15.70 -18.24 -9.85
N ASP A 267 14.48 -18.75 -9.93
CA ASP A 267 13.89 -19.35 -11.12
C ASP A 267 12.45 -18.91 -11.42
N HIS A 268 11.90 -17.96 -10.64
CA HIS A 268 10.57 -17.41 -10.92
C HIS A 268 10.51 -16.73 -12.28
N ASP A 269 9.39 -16.89 -12.99
CA ASP A 269 9.18 -16.35 -14.32
C ASP A 269 8.93 -14.83 -14.31
N PHE A 270 8.20 -14.33 -13.30
CA PHE A 270 7.88 -12.93 -13.12
C PHE A 270 8.13 -12.47 -11.69
N ILE A 271 8.91 -11.44 -11.53
CA ILE A 271 9.27 -10.86 -10.24
C ILE A 271 8.76 -9.43 -10.18
N PHE A 272 7.84 -9.16 -9.26
CA PHE A 272 7.29 -7.83 -9.01
C PHE A 272 7.84 -7.31 -7.69
N VAL A 273 8.49 -6.16 -7.73
CA VAL A 273 9.19 -5.57 -6.58
C VAL A 273 8.64 -4.18 -6.30
N ASN A 274 8.28 -3.92 -5.05
CA ASN A 274 7.99 -2.58 -4.55
C ASN A 274 9.10 -2.18 -3.56
N LEU A 275 9.84 -1.12 -3.89
CA LEU A 275 10.79 -0.46 -3.00
C LEU A 275 10.07 0.71 -2.35
N VAL A 276 9.86 0.65 -1.04
CA VAL A 276 8.82 1.38 -0.33
C VAL A 276 9.31 2.53 0.54
N ASP A 277 10.63 2.67 0.76
CA ASP A 277 11.16 3.64 1.73
C ASP A 277 10.83 5.10 1.38
N LEU A 278 10.82 5.47 0.10
CA LEU A 278 10.45 6.83 -0.30
C LEU A 278 8.99 7.14 0.03
N ASP A 279 8.08 6.18 -0.16
CA ASP A 279 6.68 6.30 0.22
C ASP A 279 6.53 6.34 1.75
N MET A 280 7.03 5.33 2.44
CA MET A 280 6.80 5.16 3.88
C MET A 280 7.47 6.20 4.77
N LEU A 281 8.65 6.70 4.38
CA LEU A 281 9.46 7.59 5.21
C LEU A 281 9.31 9.07 4.81
N TYR A 282 8.95 9.34 3.54
CA TYR A 282 8.99 10.69 2.97
C TYR A 282 7.75 11.05 2.15
N GLY A 283 6.84 10.12 1.90
CA GLY A 283 5.65 10.32 1.06
C GLY A 283 4.48 11.01 1.75
N HIS A 284 4.58 11.29 3.05
CA HIS A 284 3.49 11.86 3.88
C HIS A 284 3.93 13.10 4.65
#